data_2e0d93bc6ef0773e4249b49fbcdcb81e
#
_entry.id   2e0d93bc6ef0773e4249b49fbcdcb81e
#
_cell.length_a   1.000
_cell.length_b   1.000
_cell.length_c   1.000
_cell.angle_alpha   90.00
_cell.angle_beta   90.00
_cell.angle_gamma   90.00
#
_symmetry.space_group_name_H-M   'P 1'
#
loop_
_entity.id
_entity.type
_entity.pdbx_description
1 polymer ?
#
loop_
_entity_poly.entity_id
_entity_poly.type
_entity_poly.pdbx_seq_one_letter_code
_entity_poly.pdbx_strand_id
1 'polypeptide(L)'
;GDFSSSANATSLDFMTGASEAAATKMTLTSAGKLGIGTTGPLAKNHTLGAGTAVVSSGSDGAQEAIIEGANIALTSSYGNLNIISNTAQAANTGGQIAFGGKSTDSDNKYATWSVIKGAKENGTSANIASYLAFSTRANGAGNTEKLRITSDGRGLSSFTAKAWVNFNGTGTIAIVNSHNVSSLTDVGTGKYIVNLSNNLTGNDTGAASCNAMDGTDNGNGRLAVAGLRNSAGISITIGEGGADPDFTDYTDHSPIHMILFGD
;
A
#
# COMPACT_ATOMS: atom_id res chain seq x y z
N GLY A 1 -29.48 -31.35 25.82
CA GLY A 1 -30.16 -31.29 24.52
C GLY A 1 -30.81 -32.62 24.22
N ASP A 2 -31.96 -32.61 23.58
CA ASP A 2 -32.60 -33.83 23.09
C ASP A 2 -31.79 -34.49 22.00
N PHE A 3 -31.23 -35.68 22.27
CA PHE A 3 -30.56 -36.49 21.29
C PHE A 3 -31.61 -37.33 20.55
N SER A 4 -32.12 -36.81 19.46
CA SER A 4 -32.98 -37.58 18.56
C SER A 4 -32.26 -37.87 17.23
N SER A 5 -32.75 -38.78 16.43
CA SER A 5 -32.16 -39.10 15.12
C SER A 5 -32.18 -37.93 14.14
N SER A 6 -32.91 -36.86 14.44
CA SER A 6 -33.07 -35.65 13.61
C SER A 6 -32.57 -34.34 14.22
N ALA A 7 -32.16 -34.32 15.53
CA ALA A 7 -31.75 -33.13 16.22
C ALA A 7 -30.64 -33.41 17.26
N ASN A 8 -29.43 -33.71 16.77
CA ASN A 8 -28.26 -33.96 17.61
C ASN A 8 -27.30 -32.77 17.74
N ALA A 9 -27.79 -31.58 17.44
CA ALA A 9 -26.97 -30.38 17.62
C ALA A 9 -26.78 -30.06 19.09
N THR A 10 -25.53 -30.01 19.55
CA THR A 10 -25.15 -29.74 20.93
C THR A 10 -24.21 -28.53 20.96
N SER A 11 -24.18 -27.83 22.08
CA SER A 11 -23.13 -26.86 22.40
C SER A 11 -22.48 -27.22 23.73
N LEU A 12 -21.22 -26.78 23.89
CA LEU A 12 -20.54 -26.74 25.18
C LEU A 12 -20.44 -25.29 25.59
N ASP A 13 -21.11 -24.96 26.75
CA ASP A 13 -21.17 -23.60 27.26
C ASP A 13 -20.41 -23.50 28.57
N PHE A 14 -19.50 -22.54 28.69
CA PHE A 14 -18.85 -22.16 29.94
C PHE A 14 -19.58 -20.97 30.51
N MET A 15 -20.13 -21.12 31.72
CA MET A 15 -20.98 -20.16 32.39
C MET A 15 -20.34 -19.70 33.69
N THR A 16 -20.34 -18.38 33.93
CA THR A 16 -19.93 -17.80 35.22
C THR A 16 -20.87 -16.68 35.62
N GLY A 17 -20.98 -16.47 36.92
CA GLY A 17 -21.70 -15.36 37.58
C GLY A 17 -20.91 -14.95 38.82
N ALA A 18 -21.03 -13.71 39.27
CA ALA A 18 -20.40 -13.23 40.50
C ALA A 18 -21.35 -13.43 41.68
N SER A 19 -22.49 -12.74 41.66
CA SER A 19 -23.57 -12.83 42.68
C SER A 19 -24.95 -13.04 42.04
N GLU A 20 -25.03 -13.03 40.70
CA GLU A 20 -26.21 -13.31 39.89
C GLU A 20 -26.20 -14.75 39.32
N ALA A 21 -27.26 -15.15 38.64
CA ALA A 21 -27.29 -16.40 37.90
C ALA A 21 -26.17 -16.45 36.86
N ALA A 22 -25.51 -17.61 36.76
CA ALA A 22 -24.42 -17.80 35.82
C ALA A 22 -24.91 -17.59 34.37
N ALA A 23 -24.17 -16.79 33.61
CA ALA A 23 -24.40 -16.53 32.18
C ALA A 23 -23.29 -17.11 31.34
N THR A 24 -23.62 -17.51 30.12
CA THR A 24 -22.64 -18.06 29.17
C THR A 24 -21.60 -16.99 28.81
N LYS A 25 -20.33 -17.32 29.01
CA LYS A 25 -19.17 -16.48 28.63
C LYS A 25 -18.43 -17.00 27.41
N MET A 26 -18.49 -18.32 27.18
CA MET A 26 -17.87 -18.96 26.04
C MET A 26 -18.74 -20.13 25.56
N THR A 27 -18.89 -20.30 24.25
CA THR A 27 -19.68 -21.37 23.62
C THR A 27 -18.86 -22.04 22.53
N LEU A 28 -18.83 -23.39 22.54
CA LEU A 28 -18.41 -24.20 21.38
C LEU A 28 -19.65 -24.85 20.77
N THR A 29 -19.99 -24.48 19.55
CA THR A 29 -21.16 -25.02 18.85
C THR A 29 -20.90 -26.40 18.22
N SER A 30 -21.95 -27.16 17.89
CA SER A 30 -21.84 -28.41 17.13
C SER A 30 -21.17 -28.25 15.75
N ALA A 31 -21.19 -27.06 15.17
CA ALA A 31 -20.49 -26.72 13.94
C ALA A 31 -19.00 -26.38 14.16
N GLY A 32 -18.45 -26.55 15.35
CA GLY A 32 -17.05 -26.29 15.69
C GLY A 32 -16.69 -24.81 15.72
N LYS A 33 -17.66 -23.93 15.98
CA LYS A 33 -17.43 -22.49 16.14
C LYS A 33 -17.27 -22.15 17.62
N LEU A 34 -16.19 -21.43 17.95
CA LEU A 34 -15.94 -20.88 19.29
C LEU A 34 -16.44 -19.45 19.36
N GLY A 35 -17.36 -19.16 20.29
CA GLY A 35 -17.81 -17.84 20.65
C GLY A 35 -17.29 -17.45 22.02
N ILE A 36 -16.74 -16.25 22.18
CA ILE A 36 -16.39 -15.61 23.46
C ILE A 36 -17.23 -14.35 23.56
N GLY A 37 -18.06 -14.23 24.58
CA GLY A 37 -19.01 -13.14 24.72
C GLY A 37 -20.27 -13.28 23.83
N THR A 38 -20.41 -14.37 23.10
CA THR A 38 -21.57 -14.66 22.23
C THR A 38 -21.89 -16.15 22.20
N THR A 39 -23.19 -16.48 22.19
CA THR A 39 -23.70 -17.85 21.99
C THR A 39 -24.00 -18.16 20.53
N GLY A 40 -23.97 -17.15 19.63
CA GLY A 40 -24.20 -17.28 18.20
C GLY A 40 -22.97 -16.89 17.36
N PRO A 41 -21.83 -17.63 17.41
CA PRO A 41 -20.62 -17.24 16.68
C PRO A 41 -20.83 -17.31 15.18
N LEU A 42 -20.53 -16.20 14.46
CA LEU A 42 -20.63 -16.09 13.01
C LEU A 42 -19.44 -16.71 12.27
N ALA A 43 -18.29 -16.80 12.96
CA ALA A 43 -17.02 -17.37 12.43
C ALA A 43 -16.54 -18.51 13.34
N LYS A 44 -15.50 -19.26 12.88
CA LYS A 44 -14.88 -20.33 13.70
C LYS A 44 -14.33 -19.82 15.03
N ASN A 45 -13.83 -18.60 15.07
CA ASN A 45 -13.50 -17.86 16.28
C ASN A 45 -14.20 -16.51 16.23
N HIS A 46 -15.10 -16.24 17.16
CA HIS A 46 -15.84 -14.99 17.24
C HIS A 46 -15.76 -14.47 18.68
N THR A 47 -15.04 -13.38 18.87
CA THR A 47 -15.00 -12.64 20.13
C THR A 47 -15.90 -11.42 20.00
N LEU A 48 -16.90 -11.32 20.87
CA LEU A 48 -17.82 -10.20 20.96
C LEU A 48 -17.60 -9.48 22.28
N GLY A 49 -17.16 -8.24 22.23
CA GLY A 49 -16.99 -7.37 23.38
C GLY A 49 -18.22 -6.54 23.68
N ALA A 50 -18.27 -5.97 24.87
CA ALA A 50 -19.38 -5.16 25.35
C ALA A 50 -19.46 -3.73 24.76
N GLY A 51 -18.59 -3.36 23.86
CA GLY A 51 -18.73 -2.18 23.00
C GLY A 51 -18.39 -0.82 23.59
N THR A 52 -17.64 -0.73 24.69
CA THR A 52 -17.07 0.53 25.16
C THR A 52 -15.58 0.40 25.41
N ALA A 53 -14.84 0.25 24.32
CA ALA A 53 -13.38 0.25 24.40
C ALA A 53 -12.86 1.69 24.41
N VAL A 54 -12.30 2.11 25.52
CA VAL A 54 -11.45 3.30 25.57
C VAL A 54 -10.03 2.83 25.83
N VAL A 55 -9.20 2.85 24.82
CA VAL A 55 -7.76 2.66 24.99
C VAL A 55 -7.18 3.95 25.57
N SER A 56 -7.05 4.04 26.87
CA SER A 56 -6.25 5.11 27.48
C SER A 56 -4.90 4.55 27.91
N SER A 57 -3.83 5.27 27.62
CA SER A 57 -2.50 4.95 28.11
C SER A 57 -2.49 4.94 29.64
N GLY A 58 -2.37 3.77 30.24
CA GLY A 58 -2.20 3.61 31.68
C GLY A 58 -3.41 3.24 32.48
N SER A 59 -4.54 2.87 31.91
CA SER A 59 -5.68 2.26 32.57
C SER A 59 -6.39 1.27 31.68
N ASP A 60 -7.03 0.34 32.29
CA ASP A 60 -7.74 -0.85 31.85
C ASP A 60 -8.82 -0.57 30.77
N GLY A 61 -8.43 0.02 29.63
CA GLY A 61 -9.32 0.19 28.49
C GLY A 61 -9.82 -1.17 28.02
N ALA A 62 -11.11 -1.30 27.77
CA ALA A 62 -11.68 -2.52 27.23
C ALA A 62 -11.13 -2.77 25.82
N GLN A 63 -10.15 -3.64 25.70
CA GLN A 63 -9.62 -4.11 24.44
C GLN A 63 -10.30 -5.42 24.06
N GLU A 64 -10.69 -5.55 22.80
CA GLU A 64 -11.36 -6.74 22.29
C GLU A 64 -10.38 -7.89 22.03
N ALA A 65 -9.13 -7.55 21.67
CA ALA A 65 -8.05 -8.52 21.50
C ALA A 65 -6.68 -7.85 21.70
N ILE A 66 -5.79 -8.53 22.42
CA ILE A 66 -4.39 -8.18 22.58
C ILE A 66 -3.56 -9.34 22.05
N ILE A 67 -2.57 -9.03 21.21
CA ILE A 67 -1.54 -9.96 20.77
C ILE A 67 -0.19 -9.40 21.22
N GLU A 68 0.33 -9.96 22.32
CA GLU A 68 1.57 -9.52 22.94
C GLU A 68 2.70 -10.51 22.66
N GLY A 69 3.91 -10.00 22.42
CA GLY A 69 5.10 -10.80 22.21
C GLY A 69 6.37 -9.96 22.30
N ALA A 70 7.53 -10.62 22.27
CA ALA A 70 8.82 -9.93 22.24
C ALA A 70 8.95 -9.08 20.98
N ASN A 71 9.80 -8.03 21.05
CA ASN A 71 10.14 -7.24 19.87
C ASN A 71 10.78 -8.12 18.80
N ILE A 72 10.24 -8.05 17.59
CA ILE A 72 10.73 -8.77 16.42
C ILE A 72 11.35 -7.76 15.46
N ALA A 73 12.58 -8.02 15.01
CA ALA A 73 13.26 -7.14 14.06
C ALA A 73 12.47 -7.05 12.75
N LEU A 74 12.42 -5.86 12.15
CA LEU A 74 11.71 -5.63 10.87
C LEU A 74 12.22 -6.53 9.73
N THR A 75 13.49 -6.93 9.80
CA THR A 75 14.13 -7.87 8.85
C THR A 75 13.75 -9.33 9.07
N SER A 76 13.03 -9.66 10.14
CA SER A 76 12.54 -11.01 10.41
C SER A 76 11.42 -11.40 9.45
N SER A 77 11.37 -12.69 9.12
CA SER A 77 10.24 -13.26 8.36
C SER A 77 9.01 -13.57 9.22
N TYR A 78 9.07 -13.29 10.52
CA TYR A 78 8.02 -13.58 11.49
C TYR A 78 7.50 -12.30 12.11
N GLY A 79 6.23 -12.31 12.50
CA GLY A 79 5.56 -11.24 13.24
C GLY A 79 4.80 -11.82 14.43
N ASN A 80 4.39 -10.98 15.39
CA ASN A 80 3.55 -11.40 16.51
C ASN A 80 2.20 -11.94 16.04
N LEU A 81 1.70 -11.47 14.90
CA LEU A 81 0.53 -11.99 14.19
C LEU A 81 0.92 -12.33 12.76
N ASN A 82 0.81 -13.61 12.38
CA ASN A 82 0.99 -14.07 11.01
C ASN A 82 -0.36 -14.39 10.39
N ILE A 83 -0.71 -13.67 9.31
CA ILE A 83 -1.91 -13.91 8.50
C ILE A 83 -1.49 -14.51 7.17
N ILE A 84 -1.71 -15.81 7.00
CA ILE A 84 -1.16 -16.59 5.89
C ILE A 84 -2.32 -17.18 5.09
N SER A 85 -2.24 -17.10 3.76
CA SER A 85 -3.11 -17.86 2.85
C SER A 85 -2.51 -19.24 2.60
N ASN A 86 -3.33 -20.27 2.68
CA ASN A 86 -2.99 -21.65 2.29
C ASN A 86 -3.35 -21.96 0.82
N THR A 87 -3.75 -20.96 0.05
CA THR A 87 -4.02 -21.10 -1.39
C THR A 87 -2.74 -21.51 -2.12
N ALA A 88 -2.88 -22.32 -3.16
CA ALA A 88 -1.77 -22.71 -4.01
C ALA A 88 -1.00 -21.49 -4.51
N GLN A 89 0.34 -21.62 -4.60
CA GLN A 89 1.23 -20.54 -4.95
C GLN A 89 0.89 -19.95 -6.33
N ALA A 90 0.65 -18.66 -6.38
CA ALA A 90 0.44 -17.90 -7.62
C ALA A 90 0.76 -16.41 -7.37
N ALA A 91 0.86 -15.62 -8.43
CA ALA A 91 0.85 -14.17 -8.30
C ALA A 91 -0.42 -13.70 -7.57
N ASN A 92 -0.29 -12.67 -6.78
CA ASN A 92 -1.38 -12.06 -5.99
C ASN A 92 -1.95 -12.94 -4.86
N THR A 93 -1.36 -14.09 -4.54
CA THR A 93 -1.72 -14.89 -3.36
C THR A 93 -1.00 -14.40 -2.12
N GLY A 94 -1.72 -14.30 -0.99
CA GLY A 94 -1.16 -13.86 0.29
C GLY A 94 -2.22 -13.60 1.34
N GLY A 95 -1.78 -13.26 2.54
CA GLY A 95 -2.64 -12.93 3.66
C GLY A 95 -3.16 -11.49 3.61
N GLN A 96 -4.29 -11.24 4.27
CA GLN A 96 -4.90 -9.91 4.31
C GLN A 96 -5.62 -9.63 5.63
N ILE A 97 -5.67 -8.35 6.00
CA ILE A 97 -6.49 -7.78 7.06
C ILE A 97 -7.60 -6.96 6.42
N ALA A 98 -8.85 -7.24 6.79
CA ALA A 98 -10.01 -6.52 6.29
C ALA A 98 -10.62 -5.67 7.41
N PHE A 99 -10.99 -4.44 7.07
CA PHE A 99 -11.66 -3.50 7.96
C PHE A 99 -13.08 -3.28 7.44
N GLY A 100 -14.04 -3.31 8.35
CA GLY A 100 -15.43 -3.18 7.99
C GLY A 100 -16.31 -2.80 9.17
N GLY A 101 -17.60 -2.68 8.93
CA GLY A 101 -18.59 -2.36 9.95
C GLY A 101 -20.00 -2.61 9.45
N LYS A 102 -20.99 -2.16 10.24
CA LYS A 102 -22.40 -2.24 9.83
C LYS A 102 -22.63 -1.48 8.54
N SER A 103 -23.27 -2.10 7.58
CA SER A 103 -23.61 -1.49 6.29
C SER A 103 -24.99 -0.81 6.30
N THR A 104 -25.85 -1.18 7.24
CA THR A 104 -27.18 -0.60 7.45
C THR A 104 -27.49 -0.57 8.93
N ASP A 105 -28.32 0.38 9.37
CA ASP A 105 -28.79 0.45 10.76
C ASP A 105 -29.97 -0.51 11.02
N SER A 106 -30.70 -0.92 9.97
CA SER A 106 -31.93 -1.69 10.07
C SER A 106 -31.74 -3.20 10.17
N ASP A 107 -30.60 -3.72 9.73
CA ASP A 107 -30.25 -5.13 9.82
C ASP A 107 -28.77 -5.32 10.23
N ASN A 108 -28.47 -6.42 10.88
CA ASN A 108 -27.11 -6.72 11.34
C ASN A 108 -26.20 -7.18 10.17
N LYS A 109 -26.27 -6.50 9.03
CA LYS A 109 -25.37 -6.76 7.91
C LYS A 109 -24.06 -6.00 8.05
N TYR A 110 -22.97 -6.70 7.88
CA TYR A 110 -21.61 -6.17 7.91
C TYR A 110 -21.01 -6.20 6.53
N ALA A 111 -20.23 -5.19 6.22
CA ALA A 111 -19.48 -5.10 4.96
C ALA A 111 -18.01 -4.81 5.23
N THR A 112 -17.13 -5.32 4.37
CA THR A 112 -15.73 -4.92 4.33
C THR A 112 -15.60 -3.66 3.48
N TRP A 113 -14.91 -2.64 4.00
CA TRP A 113 -14.73 -1.33 3.36
C TRP A 113 -13.33 -1.13 2.82
N SER A 114 -12.33 -1.71 3.50
CA SER A 114 -10.93 -1.59 3.11
C SER A 114 -10.14 -2.83 3.48
N VAL A 115 -8.99 -3.03 2.80
CA VAL A 115 -8.11 -4.19 3.02
C VAL A 115 -6.66 -3.74 2.96
N ILE A 116 -5.84 -4.30 3.84
CA ILE A 116 -4.37 -4.33 3.73
C ILE A 116 -3.98 -5.75 3.39
N LYS A 117 -3.22 -5.94 2.29
CA LYS A 117 -2.85 -7.26 1.77
C LYS A 117 -1.36 -7.35 1.50
N GLY A 118 -0.69 -8.37 2.08
CA GLY A 118 0.63 -8.79 1.65
C GLY A 118 0.51 -9.95 0.67
N ALA A 119 1.13 -9.87 -0.51
CA ALA A 119 1.02 -10.95 -1.51
C ALA A 119 2.26 -11.05 -2.41
N LYS A 120 2.39 -12.20 -3.06
CA LYS A 120 3.45 -12.45 -4.04
C LYS A 120 3.27 -11.61 -5.30
N GLU A 121 4.37 -11.10 -5.85
CA GLU A 121 4.35 -10.39 -7.15
C GLU A 121 4.23 -11.35 -8.33
N ASN A 122 4.68 -12.57 -8.20
CA ASN A 122 4.73 -13.54 -9.30
C ASN A 122 4.41 -14.97 -8.83
N GLY A 123 4.16 -15.86 -9.79
CA GLY A 123 3.85 -17.27 -9.55
C GLY A 123 5.07 -18.19 -9.54
N THR A 124 6.30 -17.67 -9.61
CA THR A 124 7.51 -18.49 -9.66
C THR A 124 7.76 -19.20 -8.33
N SER A 125 8.04 -20.49 -8.37
CA SER A 125 8.35 -21.29 -7.19
C SER A 125 9.63 -20.79 -6.52
N ALA A 126 9.62 -20.78 -5.18
CA ALA A 126 10.71 -20.27 -4.33
C ALA A 126 11.06 -18.77 -4.51
N ASN A 127 10.42 -18.05 -5.42
CA ASN A 127 10.55 -16.60 -5.50
C ASN A 127 9.60 -15.96 -4.46
N ILE A 128 10.15 -15.23 -3.50
CA ILE A 128 9.42 -14.59 -2.39
C ILE A 128 9.22 -13.09 -2.59
N ALA A 129 9.55 -12.54 -3.78
CA ALA A 129 9.24 -11.14 -4.10
C ALA A 129 7.76 -10.85 -3.86
N SER A 130 7.49 -9.81 -3.09
CA SER A 130 6.16 -9.52 -2.57
C SER A 130 5.85 -8.03 -2.58
N TYR A 131 4.57 -7.73 -2.48
CA TYR A 131 4.07 -6.37 -2.34
C TYR A 131 3.15 -6.24 -1.13
N LEU A 132 3.01 -5.02 -0.64
CA LEU A 132 1.98 -4.61 0.30
C LEU A 132 1.00 -3.68 -0.41
N ALA A 133 -0.29 -4.03 -0.38
CA ALA A 133 -1.34 -3.24 -1.04
C ALA A 133 -2.40 -2.74 -0.05
N PHE A 134 -2.90 -1.56 -0.34
CA PHE A 134 -4.00 -0.91 0.35
C PHE A 134 -5.16 -0.74 -0.62
N SER A 135 -6.33 -1.20 -0.24
CA SER A 135 -7.54 -1.09 -1.05
C SER A 135 -8.68 -0.42 -0.30
N THR A 136 -9.52 0.28 -1.02
CA THR A 136 -10.76 0.86 -0.52
C THR A 136 -11.92 0.52 -1.44
N ARG A 137 -13.15 0.76 -0.99
CA ARG A 137 -14.37 0.42 -1.69
C ARG A 137 -15.21 1.67 -1.97
N ALA A 138 -15.68 1.82 -3.19
CA ALA A 138 -16.73 2.78 -3.55
C ALA A 138 -18.12 2.17 -3.28
N ASN A 139 -19.14 3.02 -3.12
CA ASN A 139 -20.51 2.55 -2.95
C ASN A 139 -20.96 1.71 -4.15
N GLY A 140 -21.54 0.56 -3.88
CA GLY A 140 -22.00 -0.38 -4.91
C GLY A 140 -20.92 -1.19 -5.62
N ALA A 141 -19.63 -1.03 -5.26
CA ALA A 141 -18.51 -1.71 -5.90
C ALA A 141 -17.78 -2.68 -4.96
N GLY A 142 -16.84 -3.47 -5.47
CA GLY A 142 -15.86 -4.23 -4.69
C GLY A 142 -14.68 -3.35 -4.24
N ASN A 143 -13.80 -3.91 -3.39
CA ASN A 143 -12.54 -3.26 -3.04
C ASN A 143 -11.64 -3.13 -4.26
N THR A 144 -11.05 -1.96 -4.44
CA THR A 144 -10.06 -1.67 -5.49
C THR A 144 -8.76 -1.19 -4.85
N GLU A 145 -7.64 -1.67 -5.36
CA GLU A 145 -6.32 -1.23 -4.93
C GLU A 145 -6.15 0.27 -5.19
N LYS A 146 -5.60 0.99 -4.21
CA LYS A 146 -5.32 2.44 -4.27
C LYS A 146 -3.84 2.75 -4.14
N LEU A 147 -3.11 1.92 -3.42
CA LEU A 147 -1.67 2.04 -3.24
C LEU A 147 -1.07 0.66 -3.13
N ARG A 148 0.06 0.45 -3.78
CA ARG A 148 0.92 -0.73 -3.64
C ARG A 148 2.35 -0.30 -3.37
N ILE A 149 3.03 -1.00 -2.49
CA ILE A 149 4.48 -0.92 -2.31
C ILE A 149 5.06 -2.23 -2.83
N THR A 150 5.87 -2.15 -3.86
CA THR A 150 6.49 -3.30 -4.53
C THR A 150 7.77 -3.78 -3.83
N SER A 151 8.28 -4.95 -4.17
CA SER A 151 9.50 -5.52 -3.59
C SER A 151 10.75 -4.67 -3.84
N ASP A 152 10.77 -3.86 -4.88
CA ASP A 152 11.84 -2.90 -5.19
C ASP A 152 11.61 -1.50 -4.56
N GLY A 153 10.62 -1.36 -3.68
CA GLY A 153 10.35 -0.15 -2.90
C GLY A 153 9.58 0.94 -3.64
N ARG A 154 9.04 0.68 -4.84
CA ARG A 154 8.22 1.67 -5.55
C ARG A 154 6.81 1.74 -4.96
N GLY A 155 6.31 2.96 -4.82
CA GLY A 155 4.89 3.21 -4.54
C GLY A 155 4.09 3.31 -5.84
N LEU A 156 3.18 2.38 -6.09
CA LEU A 156 2.30 2.40 -7.26
C LEU A 156 0.90 2.89 -6.88
N SER A 157 0.58 4.10 -7.31
CA SER A 157 -0.73 4.73 -7.18
C SER A 157 -0.81 5.93 -8.12
N SER A 158 -2.00 6.47 -8.37
CA SER A 158 -2.17 7.69 -9.18
C SER A 158 -1.59 8.96 -8.53
N PHE A 159 -1.24 8.91 -7.25
CA PHE A 159 -0.77 10.08 -6.47
C PHE A 159 0.69 9.95 -5.99
N THR A 160 1.41 8.87 -6.30
CA THR A 160 2.83 8.72 -5.95
C THR A 160 3.73 9.04 -7.14
N ALA A 161 4.89 9.67 -6.88
CA ALA A 161 5.91 9.83 -7.89
C ALA A 161 6.43 8.46 -8.37
N LYS A 162 6.53 8.27 -9.68
CA LYS A 162 7.02 7.04 -10.31
C LYS A 162 8.53 7.04 -10.54
N ALA A 163 9.08 8.21 -10.73
CA ALA A 163 10.51 8.43 -10.81
C ALA A 163 10.85 9.87 -10.40
N TRP A 164 12.05 10.05 -9.93
CA TRP A 164 12.65 11.36 -9.77
C TRP A 164 14.17 11.25 -9.92
N VAL A 165 14.79 12.33 -10.33
CA VAL A 165 16.24 12.43 -10.45
C VAL A 165 16.73 13.84 -10.14
N ASN A 166 17.86 13.90 -9.47
CA ASN A 166 18.72 15.07 -9.35
C ASN A 166 20.04 14.73 -10.05
N PHE A 167 20.44 15.53 -11.00
CA PHE A 167 21.64 15.24 -11.78
C PHE A 167 22.42 16.50 -12.16
N ASN A 168 23.71 16.31 -12.41
CA ASN A 168 24.58 17.30 -13.03
C ASN A 168 24.43 17.21 -14.56
N GLY A 169 24.05 18.29 -15.22
CA GLY A 169 23.96 18.37 -16.67
C GLY A 169 25.16 19.07 -17.32
N THR A 170 26.15 19.55 -16.54
CA THR A 170 27.34 20.24 -17.08
C THR A 170 28.51 19.30 -17.22
N GLY A 171 29.29 19.44 -18.30
CA GLY A 171 30.47 18.63 -18.55
C GLY A 171 30.13 17.14 -18.68
N THR A 172 30.67 16.30 -17.83
CA THR A 172 30.26 14.88 -17.79
C THR A 172 28.98 14.76 -16.96
N ILE A 173 27.87 14.42 -17.62
CA ILE A 173 26.58 14.24 -16.95
C ILE A 173 26.64 13.13 -15.91
N ALA A 174 26.04 13.35 -14.73
CA ALA A 174 26.07 12.39 -13.64
C ALA A 174 24.83 12.46 -12.76
N ILE A 175 24.25 11.31 -12.42
CA ILE A 175 23.19 11.22 -11.42
C ILE A 175 23.80 11.50 -10.04
N VAL A 176 23.22 12.47 -9.31
CA VAL A 176 23.55 12.75 -7.92
C VAL A 176 22.70 11.87 -7.00
N ASN A 177 21.39 11.82 -7.27
CA ASN A 177 20.46 10.97 -6.54
C ASN A 177 19.20 10.72 -7.40
N SER A 178 18.57 9.55 -7.24
CA SER A 178 17.41 9.21 -8.06
C SER A 178 16.55 8.10 -7.44
N HIS A 179 15.34 7.96 -7.95
CA HIS A 179 14.45 6.83 -7.75
C HIS A 179 13.89 6.39 -9.10
N ASN A 180 13.93 5.08 -9.39
CA ASN A 180 13.46 4.46 -10.63
C ASN A 180 14.11 5.03 -11.90
N VAL A 181 15.37 5.47 -11.82
CA VAL A 181 16.19 5.94 -12.95
C VAL A 181 17.42 5.05 -13.09
N SER A 182 17.62 4.50 -14.28
CA SER A 182 18.76 3.62 -14.59
C SER A 182 19.97 4.38 -15.12
N SER A 183 19.74 5.40 -15.94
CA SER A 183 20.83 6.17 -16.58
C SER A 183 20.31 7.49 -17.13
N LEU A 184 21.26 8.33 -17.54
CA LEU A 184 21.04 9.54 -18.32
C LEU A 184 21.66 9.36 -19.70
N THR A 185 21.07 9.97 -20.72
CA THR A 185 21.66 10.10 -22.05
C THR A 185 21.80 11.59 -22.36
N ASP A 186 23.01 12.03 -22.65
CA ASP A 186 23.28 13.35 -23.19
C ASP A 186 22.95 13.34 -24.69
N VAL A 187 22.05 14.22 -25.10
CA VAL A 187 21.63 14.36 -26.51
C VAL A 187 22.26 15.58 -27.15
N GLY A 188 22.79 16.48 -26.34
CA GLY A 188 23.43 17.75 -26.74
C GLY A 188 23.14 18.84 -25.73
N THR A 189 23.70 20.00 -25.90
CA THR A 189 23.60 21.12 -24.98
C THR A 189 22.15 21.34 -24.52
N GLY A 190 21.91 21.30 -23.20
CA GLY A 190 20.61 21.46 -22.59
C GLY A 190 19.57 20.37 -22.90
N LYS A 191 19.97 19.23 -23.48
CA LYS A 191 19.06 18.16 -23.90
C LYS A 191 19.47 16.82 -23.34
N TYR A 192 18.60 16.22 -22.57
CA TYR A 192 18.87 14.96 -21.86
C TYR A 192 17.71 13.99 -22.01
N ILE A 193 18.02 12.69 -21.90
CA ILE A 193 17.01 11.65 -21.69
C ILE A 193 17.29 11.00 -20.35
N VAL A 194 16.26 10.96 -19.51
CA VAL A 194 16.23 10.20 -18.26
C VAL A 194 15.66 8.82 -18.58
N ASN A 195 16.48 7.76 -18.48
CA ASN A 195 16.05 6.39 -18.73
C ASN A 195 15.54 5.76 -17.43
N LEU A 196 14.35 5.17 -17.46
CA LEU A 196 13.75 4.52 -16.31
C LEU A 196 14.32 3.11 -16.08
N SER A 197 14.42 2.70 -14.82
CA SER A 197 14.74 1.31 -14.45
C SER A 197 13.54 0.39 -14.68
N ASN A 198 12.34 0.88 -14.36
CA ASN A 198 11.08 0.20 -14.59
C ASN A 198 10.16 1.11 -15.38
N ASN A 199 9.69 0.61 -16.51
CA ASN A 199 8.88 1.37 -17.45
C ASN A 199 7.50 1.72 -16.86
N LEU A 200 6.89 2.79 -17.38
CA LEU A 200 5.46 3.05 -17.23
C LEU A 200 4.63 2.00 -17.99
N THR A 201 3.36 1.88 -17.66
CA THR A 201 2.45 0.93 -18.32
C THR A 201 2.15 1.30 -19.77
N GLY A 202 2.28 2.58 -20.14
CA GLY A 202 2.05 3.10 -21.48
C GLY A 202 2.89 4.33 -21.81
N ASN A 203 2.91 4.72 -23.08
CA ASN A 203 3.71 5.85 -23.55
C ASN A 203 3.14 7.21 -23.12
N ASP A 204 1.83 7.29 -22.84
CA ASP A 204 1.11 8.53 -22.55
C ASP A 204 0.48 8.54 -21.16
N THR A 205 0.97 7.68 -20.25
CA THR A 205 0.35 7.46 -18.94
C THR A 205 0.99 8.27 -17.82
N GLY A 206 1.83 9.26 -18.13
CA GLY A 206 2.51 10.05 -17.12
C GLY A 206 2.59 11.53 -17.41
N ALA A 207 2.90 12.30 -16.38
CA ALA A 207 3.21 13.72 -16.45
C ALA A 207 4.54 13.98 -15.75
N ALA A 208 5.47 14.61 -16.44
CA ALA A 208 6.77 14.97 -15.91
C ALA A 208 6.87 16.49 -15.72
N SER A 209 7.56 16.89 -14.64
CA SER A 209 7.97 18.25 -14.41
C SER A 209 9.47 18.29 -14.14
N CYS A 210 10.14 19.32 -14.62
CA CYS A 210 11.54 19.52 -14.31
C CYS A 210 11.84 21.00 -14.00
N ASN A 211 12.95 21.22 -13.29
CA ASN A 211 13.56 22.52 -13.17
C ASN A 211 15.09 22.39 -13.31
N ALA A 212 15.71 23.47 -13.75
CA ALA A 212 17.15 23.61 -13.76
C ALA A 212 17.53 24.83 -12.93
N MET A 213 18.59 24.71 -12.16
CA MET A 213 19.11 25.80 -11.35
C MET A 213 20.53 26.14 -11.82
N ASP A 214 20.81 27.41 -11.92
CA ASP A 214 22.19 27.89 -12.03
C ASP A 214 22.66 28.33 -10.64
N GLY A 215 23.73 27.74 -10.15
CA GLY A 215 24.26 28.04 -8.81
C GLY A 215 24.74 29.49 -8.60
N THR A 216 24.69 30.30 -9.63
CA THR A 216 25.20 31.69 -9.63
C THR A 216 24.17 32.77 -9.94
N ASP A 217 22.96 32.39 -10.41
CA ASP A 217 21.97 33.38 -10.86
C ASP A 217 20.93 33.74 -9.82
N ASN A 218 20.97 35.00 -9.40
CA ASN A 218 19.93 35.69 -8.63
C ASN A 218 18.65 35.90 -9.47
N GLY A 219 17.96 34.85 -9.89
CA GLY A 219 16.57 34.95 -10.35
C GLY A 219 16.32 35.07 -11.85
N ASN A 220 17.28 34.81 -12.73
CA ASN A 220 16.96 34.58 -14.14
C ASN A 220 16.35 33.20 -14.32
N GLY A 221 15.04 33.16 -14.57
CA GLY A 221 14.30 31.94 -14.73
C GLY A 221 14.77 31.12 -15.92
N ARG A 222 15.29 29.95 -15.67
CA ARG A 222 15.54 28.95 -16.73
C ARG A 222 14.24 28.25 -17.05
N LEU A 223 13.91 28.11 -18.32
CA LEU A 223 12.79 27.29 -18.72
C LEU A 223 13.29 25.86 -18.93
N ALA A 224 12.80 24.95 -18.10
CA ALA A 224 13.04 23.53 -18.23
C ALA A 224 11.72 22.83 -18.59
N VAL A 225 11.74 22.06 -19.66
CA VAL A 225 10.59 21.30 -20.15
C VAL A 225 10.90 19.82 -20.06
N ALA A 226 10.02 19.07 -19.38
CA ALA A 226 10.06 17.63 -19.38
C ALA A 226 8.86 17.08 -20.13
N GLY A 227 9.08 16.07 -20.98
CA GLY A 227 8.03 15.38 -21.71
C GLY A 227 8.29 13.89 -21.78
N LEU A 228 7.21 13.10 -21.74
CA LEU A 228 7.32 11.66 -21.99
C LEU A 228 7.80 11.44 -23.42
N ARG A 229 8.88 10.68 -23.56
CA ARG A 229 9.37 10.22 -24.84
C ARG A 229 8.73 8.89 -25.23
N ASN A 230 8.63 8.01 -24.27
CA ASN A 230 7.99 6.70 -24.34
C ASN A 230 7.84 6.14 -22.90
N SER A 231 7.32 4.94 -22.74
CA SER A 231 7.17 4.29 -21.41
C SER A 231 8.50 4.09 -20.66
N ALA A 232 9.64 4.13 -21.33
CA ALA A 232 10.95 3.85 -20.75
C ALA A 232 11.81 5.10 -20.51
N GLY A 233 11.39 6.30 -20.96
CA GLY A 233 12.22 7.48 -20.85
C GLY A 233 11.51 8.82 -20.98
N ILE A 234 12.09 9.82 -20.34
CA ILE A 234 11.63 11.21 -20.30
C ILE A 234 12.67 12.09 -20.99
N SER A 235 12.24 12.90 -21.96
CA SER A 235 13.07 13.94 -22.55
C SER A 235 13.03 15.19 -21.68
N ILE A 236 14.19 15.77 -21.42
CA ILE A 236 14.34 17.08 -20.75
C ILE A 236 15.03 18.02 -21.72
N THR A 237 14.48 19.22 -21.86
CA THR A 237 15.07 20.31 -22.63
C THR A 237 15.15 21.55 -21.74
N ILE A 238 16.32 22.20 -21.71
CA ILE A 238 16.59 23.38 -20.90
C ILE A 238 17.10 24.48 -21.81
N GLY A 239 16.52 25.65 -21.70
CA GLY A 239 16.91 26.83 -22.45
C GLY A 239 16.76 28.09 -21.61
N GLU A 240 17.40 29.17 -22.07
CA GLU A 240 17.24 30.51 -21.48
C GLU A 240 15.90 31.07 -21.93
N GLY A 241 15.10 31.54 -20.97
CA GLY A 241 13.89 32.31 -21.23
C GLY A 241 14.29 33.73 -21.68
N GLY A 242 14.40 33.92 -22.99
CA GLY A 242 14.53 35.24 -23.59
C GLY A 242 13.18 35.75 -24.14
N ALA A 243 13.17 36.96 -24.67
CA ALA A 243 11.98 37.56 -25.30
C ALA A 243 11.54 36.91 -26.62
N ASP A 244 12.26 35.86 -27.07
CA ASP A 244 11.97 35.09 -28.26
C ASP A 244 11.25 33.79 -27.88
N PRO A 245 10.06 33.52 -28.42
CA PRO A 245 9.32 32.27 -28.16
C PRO A 245 9.99 31.03 -28.76
N ASP A 246 10.98 31.16 -29.60
CA ASP A 246 11.74 30.05 -30.14
C ASP A 246 12.88 29.68 -29.19
N PHE A 247 12.78 28.57 -28.51
CA PHE A 247 13.81 27.93 -27.68
C PHE A 247 15.13 27.72 -28.47
N THR A 248 15.90 28.78 -28.67
CA THR A 248 17.12 28.72 -29.50
C THR A 248 18.41 28.63 -28.68
N ASP A 249 18.39 29.09 -27.44
CA ASP A 249 19.58 29.09 -26.59
C ASP A 249 19.52 27.97 -25.54
N TYR A 250 19.92 26.79 -25.96
CA TYR A 250 20.06 25.64 -25.07
C TYR A 250 21.33 25.77 -24.23
N THR A 251 21.21 25.49 -22.94
CA THR A 251 22.35 25.57 -22.00
C THR A 251 22.34 24.39 -21.03
N ASP A 252 23.57 23.93 -20.70
CA ASP A 252 23.77 22.90 -19.70
C ASP A 252 23.73 23.51 -18.30
N HIS A 253 23.04 22.87 -17.39
CA HIS A 253 22.87 23.35 -16.01
C HIS A 253 23.14 22.25 -14.97
N SER A 254 23.43 22.70 -13.74
CA SER A 254 23.59 21.84 -12.58
C SER A 254 23.18 22.61 -11.30
N PRO A 255 22.31 22.06 -10.44
CA PRO A 255 21.59 20.79 -10.59
C PRO A 255 20.35 20.89 -11.50
N ILE A 256 19.97 19.76 -12.08
CA ILE A 256 18.71 19.57 -12.78
C ILE A 256 17.87 18.57 -11.97
N HIS A 257 16.61 18.90 -11.75
CA HIS A 257 15.66 18.06 -11.02
C HIS A 257 14.49 17.69 -11.92
N MET A 258 14.07 16.45 -11.86
CA MET A 258 12.87 15.97 -12.55
C MET A 258 12.05 15.11 -11.61
N ILE A 259 10.74 15.21 -11.71
CA ILE A 259 9.78 14.34 -11.07
C ILE A 259 8.76 13.86 -12.10
N LEU A 260 8.36 12.59 -11.99
CA LEU A 260 7.41 11.93 -12.87
C LEU A 260 6.27 11.35 -12.04
N PHE A 261 5.05 11.67 -12.42
CA PHE A 261 3.83 11.01 -11.97
C PHE A 261 3.20 10.26 -13.14
N GLY A 262 2.48 9.20 -12.86
CA GLY A 262 1.82 8.40 -13.90
C GLY A 262 1.42 7.03 -13.43
N ASP A 263 1.22 6.13 -14.37
CA ASP A 263 0.75 4.77 -14.09
C ASP A 263 1.72 3.72 -14.64
#